data_ed2de19598ea84bac1f5f2fdab941e40
#
_entry.id   ed2de19598ea84bac1f5f2fdab941e40
#
_cell.length_a   1.000
_cell.length_b   1.000
_cell.length_c   1.000
_cell.angle_alpha   90.00
_cell.angle_beta   90.00
_cell.angle_gamma   90.00
#
_symmetry.space_group_name_H-M   'P 1'
#
loop_
_entity.id
_entity.type
_entity.pdbx_description
1 polymer ?
#
loop_
_entity_poly.entity_id
_entity_poly.type
_entity_poly.pdbx_seq_one_letter_code
_entity_poly.pdbx_strand_id
1 'polypeptide(L)' 'MDSLYPNLCAAMEKRGVSIGNLAEIIGRSEEIVHLKLKGVLEWSLSEAVTICRYLQYHDIKQLFLQ' A
#
# COMPACT_ATOMS: atom_id res chain seq x y z
N MET A 1 -11.85 -2.13 8.60
CA MET A 1 -10.87 -3.02 7.95
C MET A 1 -9.64 -3.14 8.82
N ASP A 2 -9.25 -4.38 9.12
CA ASP A 2 -8.13 -4.63 10.03
C ASP A 2 -6.82 -4.60 9.27
N SER A 3 -6.29 -3.40 9.08
CA SER A 3 -5.02 -3.22 8.40
C SER A 3 -3.99 -2.67 9.38
N LEU A 4 -2.75 -3.12 9.24
CA LEU A 4 -1.64 -2.58 10.01
C LEU A 4 -1.14 -1.25 9.45
N TYR A 5 -1.68 -0.81 8.32
CA TYR A 5 -1.21 0.39 7.63
C TYR A 5 -2.35 1.39 7.43
N PRO A 6 -2.82 2.01 8.53
CA PRO A 6 -3.97 2.92 8.45
C PRO A 6 -3.70 4.15 7.56
N ASN A 7 -2.47 4.65 7.55
CA ASN A 7 -2.15 5.81 6.71
C ASN A 7 -2.17 5.45 5.23
N LEU A 8 -1.70 4.25 4.90
CA LEU A 8 -1.75 3.77 3.53
C LEU A 8 -3.20 3.60 3.06
N CYS A 9 -4.03 2.98 3.90
CA CYS A 9 -5.43 2.79 3.56
C CYS A 9 -6.15 4.13 3.38
N ALA A 10 -5.88 5.09 4.24
CA ALA A 10 -6.48 6.42 4.15
C ALA A 10 -6.05 7.12 2.86
N ALA A 11 -4.78 6.99 2.49
CA ALA A 11 -4.26 7.61 1.27
C ALA A 11 -4.88 6.97 0.03
N MET A 12 -5.05 5.65 0.03
CA MET A 12 -5.71 4.95 -1.05
C MET A 12 -7.15 5.43 -1.23
N GLU A 13 -7.87 5.54 -0.12
CA GLU A 13 -9.26 6.00 -0.13
C GLU A 13 -9.34 7.42 -0.68
N LYS A 14 -8.48 8.29 -0.21
CA LYS A 14 -8.44 9.68 -0.64
C LYS A 14 -8.19 9.81 -2.14
N ARG A 15 -7.38 8.94 -2.70
CA ARG A 15 -7.03 8.97 -4.12
C ARG A 15 -7.91 8.06 -4.98
N GLY A 16 -8.84 7.35 -4.38
CA GLY A 16 -9.70 6.43 -5.11
C GLY A 16 -8.97 5.23 -5.67
N VAL A 17 -7.93 4.77 -4.97
CA VAL A 17 -7.12 3.63 -5.38
C VAL A 17 -7.62 2.37 -4.69
N SER A 18 -7.97 1.37 -5.47
CA SER A 18 -8.44 0.08 -4.95
C SER A 18 -7.27 -0.87 -4.74
N ILE A 19 -7.54 -1.98 -4.03
CA ILE A 19 -6.55 -3.04 -3.87
C ILE A 19 -6.14 -3.61 -5.22
N GLY A 20 -7.09 -3.73 -6.15
CA GLY A 20 -6.79 -4.19 -7.50
C GLY A 20 -5.83 -3.26 -8.23
N ASN A 21 -6.03 -1.94 -8.09
CA ASN A 21 -5.10 -0.97 -8.67
C ASN A 21 -3.71 -1.11 -8.05
N LEU A 22 -3.65 -1.26 -6.74
CA LEU A 22 -2.38 -1.40 -6.04
C LEU A 22 -1.64 -2.65 -6.49
N ALA A 23 -2.36 -3.76 -6.65
CA ALA A 23 -1.78 -5.01 -7.12
C ALA A 23 -1.17 -4.85 -8.50
N GLU A 24 -1.85 -4.16 -9.40
CA GLU A 24 -1.34 -3.89 -10.74
C GLU A 24 -0.05 -3.07 -10.70
N ILE A 25 -0.05 -2.03 -9.87
CA ILE A 25 1.10 -1.12 -9.76
C ILE A 25 2.35 -1.84 -9.31
N ILE A 26 2.22 -2.72 -8.32
CA ILE A 26 3.39 -3.43 -7.79
C ILE A 26 3.65 -4.77 -8.49
N GLY A 27 2.78 -5.16 -9.43
CA GLY A 27 2.96 -6.40 -10.18
C GLY A 27 2.73 -7.66 -9.34
N ARG A 28 1.78 -7.59 -8.38
CA ARG A 28 1.42 -8.72 -7.53
C ARG A 28 -0.07 -8.99 -7.63
N SER A 29 -0.52 -10.12 -7.08
CA SER A 29 -1.95 -10.44 -7.04
C SER A 29 -2.62 -9.67 -5.91
N GLU A 30 -3.94 -9.52 -6.00
CA GLU A 30 -4.72 -8.87 -4.93
C GLU A 30 -4.60 -9.64 -3.61
N GLU A 31 -4.52 -10.96 -3.68
CA GLU A 31 -4.34 -11.79 -2.50
C GLU A 31 -3.05 -11.43 -1.77
N ILE A 32 -1.97 -11.27 -2.51
CA ILE A 32 -0.68 -10.87 -1.94
C ILE A 32 -0.78 -9.49 -1.29
N VAL A 33 -1.46 -8.55 -1.95
CA VAL A 33 -1.65 -7.21 -1.40
C VAL A 33 -2.44 -7.26 -0.09
N HIS A 34 -3.50 -8.07 -0.03
CA HIS A 34 -4.25 -8.28 1.21
C HIS A 34 -3.36 -8.77 2.34
N LEU A 35 -2.50 -9.76 2.06
CA LEU A 35 -1.59 -10.30 3.07
C LEU A 35 -0.60 -9.25 3.54
N LYS A 36 -0.12 -8.42 2.64
CA LYS A 36 0.80 -7.33 3.01
C LYS A 36 0.10 -6.28 3.87
N LEU A 37 -1.14 -5.95 3.55
CA LEU A 37 -1.90 -4.99 4.35
C LEU A 37 -2.22 -5.52 5.75
N LYS A 38 -2.37 -6.83 5.89
CA LYS A 38 -2.62 -7.46 7.18
C LYS A 38 -1.34 -7.65 7.99
N GLY A 39 -0.18 -7.43 7.40
CA GLY A 39 1.08 -7.60 8.08
C GLY A 39 1.62 -9.03 8.06
N VAL A 40 0.97 -9.93 7.31
CA VAL A 40 1.45 -11.31 7.16
C VAL A 40 2.70 -11.35 6.29
N LEU A 41 2.72 -10.51 5.25
CA LEU A 41 3.88 -10.33 4.38
C LEU A 41 4.37 -8.90 4.51
N GLU A 42 5.67 -8.72 4.36
CA GLU A 42 6.27 -7.39 4.44
C GLU A 42 6.28 -6.71 3.07
N TRP A 43 6.20 -5.37 3.09
CA TRP A 43 6.38 -4.58 1.88
C TRP A 43 7.88 -4.49 1.59
N SER A 44 8.26 -4.66 0.32
CA SER A 44 9.63 -4.40 -0.08
C SER A 44 9.82 -2.89 -0.26
N LEU A 45 11.08 -2.45 -0.21
CA LEU A 45 11.38 -1.03 -0.39
C LEU A 45 10.94 -0.56 -1.78
N SER A 46 11.17 -1.36 -2.81
CA SER A 46 10.77 -0.97 -4.16
C SER A 46 9.26 -0.85 -4.30
N GLU A 47 8.51 -1.75 -3.66
CA GLU A 47 7.05 -1.67 -3.64
C GLU A 47 6.59 -0.39 -2.94
N ALA A 48 7.17 -0.11 -1.79
CA ALA A 48 6.81 1.08 -1.01
C ALA A 48 7.09 2.36 -1.80
N VAL A 49 8.24 2.45 -2.45
CA VAL A 49 8.59 3.61 -3.27
C VAL A 49 7.61 3.77 -4.43
N THR A 50 7.28 2.67 -5.10
CA THR A 50 6.35 2.69 -6.23
C THR A 50 4.98 3.19 -5.79
N ILE A 51 4.50 2.69 -4.66
CA ILE A 51 3.20 3.10 -4.12
C ILE A 51 3.20 4.58 -3.73
N CYS A 52 4.26 5.03 -3.08
CA CYS A 52 4.38 6.44 -2.70
C CYS A 52 4.32 7.35 -3.92
N ARG A 53 5.00 7.00 -4.99
CA ARG A 53 4.97 7.77 -6.23
C ARG A 53 3.57 7.80 -6.83
N TYR A 54 2.90 6.65 -6.83
CA TYR A 54 1.57 6.56 -7.39
C TYR A 54 0.57 7.39 -6.60
N LEU A 55 0.69 7.38 -5.28
CA LEU A 55 -0.20 8.12 -4.39
C LEU A 55 0.25 9.58 -4.19
N GLN A 56 1.38 9.95 -4.77
CA GLN A 56 1.96 11.29 -4.65
C GLN A 56 2.24 11.68 -3.20
N TYR A 57 2.76 10.74 -2.45
CA TYR A 57 3.22 10.98 -1.09
C TYR A 57 4.71 11.25 -1.08
N HIS A 58 5.13 12.15 -0.19
CA HIS A 58 6.55 12.51 -0.07
C HIS A 58 7.26 11.76 1.04
N ASP A 59 6.52 11.27 2.02
CA ASP A 59 7.09 10.60 3.18
C ASP A 59 6.69 9.13 3.21
N ILE A 60 7.61 8.29 2.76
CA ILE A 60 7.41 6.84 2.70
C ILE A 60 7.23 6.24 4.10
N LYS A 61 7.96 6.80 5.09
CA LYS A 61 7.87 6.29 6.46
C LYS A 61 6.48 6.50 7.03
N GLN A 62 5.91 7.69 6.82
CA GLN A 62 4.59 7.99 7.33
C GLN A 62 3.52 7.13 6.67
N LEU A 63 3.64 6.91 5.38
CA LEU A 63 2.65 6.12 4.64
C LEU A 63 2.61 4.68 5.14
N PHE A 64 3.78 4.10 5.43
CA PHE A 64 3.89 2.71 5.86
C PHE A 64 4.06 2.57 7.37
N LEU A 65 3.73 3.59 8.13
CA LEU A 65 3.73 3.54 9.58
C LEU A 65 2.64 2.60 10.07
N GLN A 66 3.00 1.71 10.99
CA GLN A 66 2.08 0.75 11.57
C GLN A 66 1.40 1.27 12.82
#